data_a9608fc6e6dcdfd635e6955cee667a16
#
_entry.id   a9608fc6e6dcdfd635e6955cee667a16
#
_cell.length_a   1.000
_cell.length_b   1.000
_cell.length_c   1.000
_cell.angle_alpha   90.00
_cell.angle_beta   90.00
_cell.angle_gamma   90.00
#
_symmetry.space_group_name_H-M   'P 1'
#
loop_
_entity.id
_entity.type
_entity.pdbx_description
1 polymer ?
#
loop_
_entity_poly.entity_id
_entity_poly.type
_entity_poly.pdbx_seq_one_letter_code
_entity_poly.pdbx_strand_id
1 'polypeptide(L)'
;MNIFHKITLTNLKKNKTRTIVTIIGIILSTAMFTAVTSSISSLHAFMKEYTIDTEGSWQGAAFRVTQSESKDFLSHDEIESSVSLKYIGYADLKDSANQYKPYLYICGVTDDVTTLLPVHITKGRMPENDSELLLPEHLAYDGGIAYNLNDEITLDVGERVDEDGFVLDNNTSLLCNKSEKSKDGKVIPLETITNTEPKT
;
A
#
# COMPACT_ATOMS: atom_id res chain seq x y z
N MET A 1 -16.85 -45.07 -44.49
CA MET A 1 -17.58 -44.72 -43.27
C MET A 1 -17.88 -46.01 -42.52
N ASN A 2 -17.28 -46.18 -41.31
CA ASN A 2 -17.38 -47.43 -40.55
C ASN A 2 -18.84 -47.74 -40.19
N ILE A 3 -19.23 -49.02 -40.24
CA ILE A 3 -20.58 -49.54 -39.93
C ILE A 3 -21.03 -49.02 -38.53
N PHE A 4 -20.12 -48.94 -37.58
CA PHE A 4 -20.38 -48.41 -36.23
C PHE A 4 -20.86 -46.95 -36.25
N HIS A 5 -20.24 -46.09 -37.06
CA HIS A 5 -20.69 -44.70 -37.19
C HIS A 5 -22.08 -44.56 -37.76
N LYS A 6 -22.43 -45.43 -38.75
CA LYS A 6 -23.75 -45.44 -39.36
C LYS A 6 -24.83 -45.88 -38.39
N ILE A 7 -24.57 -46.91 -37.57
CA ILE A 7 -25.48 -47.40 -36.53
C ILE A 7 -25.68 -46.34 -35.45
N THR A 8 -24.58 -45.71 -34.96
CA THR A 8 -24.63 -44.64 -33.94
C THR A 8 -25.44 -43.43 -34.43
N LEU A 9 -25.18 -42.97 -35.65
CA LEU A 9 -25.91 -41.83 -36.23
C LEU A 9 -27.42 -42.15 -36.41
N THR A 10 -27.75 -43.36 -36.80
CA THR A 10 -29.13 -43.81 -36.97
C THR A 10 -29.86 -43.86 -35.61
N ASN A 11 -29.19 -44.35 -34.55
CA ASN A 11 -29.72 -44.38 -33.20
C ASN A 11 -29.95 -42.98 -32.63
N LEU A 12 -29.00 -42.07 -32.83
CA LEU A 12 -29.13 -40.66 -32.44
C LEU A 12 -30.31 -39.97 -33.13
N LYS A 13 -30.49 -40.22 -34.43
CA LYS A 13 -31.61 -39.68 -35.20
C LYS A 13 -32.96 -40.28 -34.81
N LYS A 14 -33.01 -41.55 -34.40
CA LYS A 14 -34.25 -42.22 -33.97
C LYS A 14 -34.73 -41.73 -32.58
N ASN A 15 -33.79 -41.39 -31.71
CA ASN A 15 -34.07 -40.93 -30.34
C ASN A 15 -33.73 -39.42 -30.15
N LYS A 16 -34.29 -38.57 -31.02
CA LYS A 16 -33.96 -37.13 -31.07
C LYS A 16 -34.07 -36.41 -29.73
N THR A 17 -35.16 -36.61 -29.01
CA THR A 17 -35.40 -35.91 -27.71
C THR A 17 -34.34 -36.25 -26.67
N ARG A 18 -33.99 -37.56 -26.55
CA ARG A 18 -32.96 -38.01 -25.62
C ARG A 18 -31.60 -37.43 -25.99
N THR A 19 -31.27 -37.41 -27.27
CA THR A 19 -30.02 -36.84 -27.78
C THR A 19 -29.90 -35.36 -27.53
N ILE A 20 -30.98 -34.60 -27.77
CA ILE A 20 -31.01 -33.16 -27.55
C ILE A 20 -30.82 -32.85 -26.06
N VAL A 21 -31.54 -33.53 -25.14
CA VAL A 21 -31.42 -33.34 -23.69
C VAL A 21 -29.99 -33.64 -23.23
N THR A 22 -29.35 -34.70 -23.75
CA THR A 22 -27.96 -35.02 -23.39
C THR A 22 -26.99 -33.93 -23.88
N ILE A 23 -27.16 -33.44 -25.11
CA ILE A 23 -26.33 -32.38 -25.68
C ILE A 23 -26.48 -31.08 -24.83
N ILE A 24 -27.73 -30.70 -24.52
CA ILE A 24 -27.98 -29.52 -23.67
C ILE A 24 -27.31 -29.70 -22.28
N GLY A 25 -27.42 -30.89 -21.68
CA GLY A 25 -26.77 -31.19 -20.39
C GLY A 25 -25.24 -31.01 -20.45
N ILE A 26 -24.60 -31.50 -21.50
CA ILE A 26 -23.15 -31.35 -21.70
C ILE A 26 -22.80 -29.88 -21.92
N ILE A 27 -23.55 -29.13 -22.72
CA ILE A 27 -23.30 -27.70 -22.98
C ILE A 27 -23.42 -26.91 -21.68
N LEU A 28 -24.48 -27.12 -20.88
CA LEU A 28 -24.68 -26.44 -19.64
C LEU A 28 -23.57 -26.75 -18.63
N SER A 29 -23.18 -28.03 -18.52
CA SER A 29 -22.10 -28.42 -17.59
C SER A 29 -20.75 -27.82 -17.99
N THR A 30 -20.41 -27.84 -19.28
CA THR A 30 -19.16 -27.23 -19.75
C THR A 30 -19.18 -25.71 -19.62
N ALA A 31 -20.30 -25.06 -19.92
CA ALA A 31 -20.46 -23.60 -19.75
C ALA A 31 -20.31 -23.19 -18.28
N MET A 32 -20.95 -23.94 -17.36
CA MET A 32 -20.82 -23.69 -15.92
C MET A 32 -19.37 -23.86 -15.44
N PHE A 33 -18.71 -24.94 -15.83
CA PHE A 33 -17.32 -25.19 -15.47
C PHE A 33 -16.40 -24.07 -15.99
N THR A 34 -16.55 -23.68 -17.24
CA THR A 34 -15.77 -22.59 -17.85
C THR A 34 -16.03 -21.26 -17.15
N ALA A 35 -17.29 -20.95 -16.84
CA ALA A 35 -17.63 -19.70 -16.14
C ALA A 35 -16.97 -19.62 -14.76
N VAL A 36 -17.01 -20.71 -13.99
CA VAL A 36 -16.39 -20.76 -12.65
C VAL A 36 -14.89 -20.60 -12.73
N THR A 37 -14.22 -21.36 -13.61
CA THR A 37 -12.76 -21.28 -13.74
C THR A 37 -12.30 -19.92 -14.24
N SER A 38 -13.01 -19.33 -15.19
CA SER A 38 -12.72 -17.99 -15.70
C SER A 38 -12.91 -16.93 -14.62
N SER A 39 -13.98 -17.02 -13.80
CA SER A 39 -14.23 -16.10 -12.70
C SER A 39 -13.11 -16.15 -11.64
N ILE A 40 -12.67 -17.35 -11.27
CA ILE A 40 -11.56 -17.52 -10.32
C ILE A 40 -10.27 -16.89 -10.87
N SER A 41 -9.94 -17.18 -12.13
CA SER A 41 -8.74 -16.62 -12.77
C SER A 41 -8.77 -15.10 -12.84
N SER A 42 -9.94 -14.53 -13.18
CA SER A 42 -10.12 -13.08 -13.22
C SER A 42 -10.00 -12.44 -11.83
N LEU A 43 -10.56 -13.10 -10.81
CA LEU A 43 -10.46 -12.62 -9.43
C LEU A 43 -9.00 -12.63 -8.94
N HIS A 44 -8.25 -13.71 -9.22
CA HIS A 44 -6.84 -13.76 -8.86
C HIS A 44 -6.01 -12.68 -9.55
N ALA A 45 -6.24 -12.45 -10.85
CA ALA A 45 -5.56 -11.39 -11.59
C ALA A 45 -5.87 -10.01 -11.01
N PHE A 46 -7.15 -9.74 -10.75
CA PHE A 46 -7.60 -8.49 -10.15
C PHE A 46 -6.98 -8.26 -8.75
N MET A 47 -7.01 -9.28 -7.87
CA MET A 47 -6.43 -9.15 -6.53
C MET A 47 -4.93 -8.89 -6.56
N LYS A 48 -4.21 -9.56 -7.48
CA LYS A 48 -2.78 -9.31 -7.65
C LYS A 48 -2.51 -7.87 -8.09
N GLU A 49 -3.21 -7.39 -9.10
CA GLU A 49 -3.07 -6.04 -9.63
C GLU A 49 -3.45 -4.99 -8.57
N TYR A 50 -4.56 -5.20 -7.88
CA TYR A 50 -5.00 -4.35 -6.79
C TYR A 50 -3.96 -4.28 -5.65
N THR A 51 -3.37 -5.41 -5.26
CA THR A 51 -2.33 -5.43 -4.22
C THR A 51 -1.09 -4.67 -4.67
N ILE A 52 -0.65 -4.85 -5.91
CA ILE A 52 0.50 -4.11 -6.45
C ILE A 52 0.23 -2.60 -6.48
N ASP A 53 -0.98 -2.20 -6.86
CA ASP A 53 -1.37 -0.78 -6.93
C ASP A 53 -1.50 -0.12 -5.55
N THR A 54 -1.97 -0.87 -4.54
CA THR A 54 -2.21 -0.32 -3.19
C THR A 54 -1.04 -0.50 -2.23
N GLU A 55 -0.34 -1.62 -2.30
CA GLU A 55 0.73 -1.98 -1.36
C GLU A 55 2.12 -1.91 -2.00
N GLY A 56 2.20 -2.01 -3.32
CA GLY A 56 3.45 -2.11 -4.07
C GLY A 56 3.79 -3.53 -4.51
N SER A 57 4.89 -3.65 -5.26
CA SER A 57 5.36 -4.93 -5.82
C SER A 57 6.42 -5.64 -4.99
N TRP A 58 6.70 -5.16 -3.79
CA TRP A 58 7.69 -5.73 -2.89
C TRP A 58 7.23 -7.08 -2.30
N GLN A 59 8.17 -7.97 -1.98
CA GLN A 59 7.90 -9.30 -1.40
C GLN A 59 8.38 -9.44 0.04
N GLY A 60 9.26 -8.56 0.50
CA GLY A 60 9.78 -8.60 1.86
C GLY A 60 10.32 -7.26 2.30
N ALA A 61 10.34 -7.02 3.60
CA ALA A 61 10.91 -5.82 4.20
C ALA A 61 11.74 -6.17 5.43
N ALA A 62 12.90 -5.54 5.54
CA ALA A 62 13.72 -5.59 6.75
C ALA A 62 13.64 -4.24 7.46
N PHE A 63 13.33 -4.27 8.75
CA PHE A 63 13.15 -3.07 9.56
C PHE A 63 14.30 -2.88 10.54
N ARG A 64 14.65 -1.62 10.83
CA ARG A 64 15.66 -1.25 11.82
C ARG A 64 17.05 -1.84 11.52
N VAL A 65 17.37 -2.00 10.25
CA VAL A 65 18.67 -2.44 9.79
C VAL A 65 19.68 -1.29 9.79
N THR A 66 20.88 -1.56 10.25
CA THR A 66 22.00 -0.63 10.11
C THR A 66 22.51 -0.60 8.67
N GLN A 67 23.26 0.45 8.32
CA GLN A 67 23.83 0.55 6.98
C GLN A 67 24.76 -0.61 6.60
N SER A 68 25.45 -1.21 7.58
CA SER A 68 26.29 -2.40 7.35
C SER A 68 25.45 -3.64 7.07
N GLU A 69 24.44 -3.90 7.90
CA GLU A 69 23.52 -5.03 7.71
C GLU A 69 22.74 -4.91 6.38
N SER A 70 22.34 -3.69 6.02
CA SER A 70 21.70 -3.45 4.74
C SER A 70 22.59 -3.85 3.55
N LYS A 71 23.89 -3.52 3.60
CA LYS A 71 24.84 -3.92 2.54
C LYS A 71 25.01 -5.42 2.44
N ASP A 72 25.12 -6.10 3.57
CA ASP A 72 25.24 -7.56 3.61
C ASP A 72 23.98 -8.21 3.03
N PHE A 73 22.80 -7.73 3.45
CA PHE A 73 21.52 -8.21 2.95
C PHE A 73 21.37 -8.02 1.43
N LEU A 74 21.71 -6.86 0.91
CA LEU A 74 21.63 -6.52 -0.52
C LEU A 74 22.69 -7.24 -1.38
N SER A 75 23.67 -7.89 -0.77
CA SER A 75 24.69 -8.68 -1.49
C SER A 75 24.22 -10.07 -1.91
N HIS A 76 23.03 -10.51 -1.48
CA HIS A 76 22.49 -11.82 -1.82
C HIS A 76 21.93 -11.86 -3.25
N ASP A 77 22.32 -12.87 -4.01
CA ASP A 77 21.94 -13.04 -5.43
C ASP A 77 20.42 -13.25 -5.63
N GLU A 78 19.68 -13.61 -4.58
CA GLU A 78 18.22 -13.76 -4.63
C GLU A 78 17.46 -12.42 -4.58
N ILE A 79 18.15 -11.30 -4.32
CA ILE A 79 17.53 -9.97 -4.27
C ILE A 79 17.68 -9.30 -5.64
N GLU A 80 16.59 -9.25 -6.39
CA GLU A 80 16.56 -8.67 -7.73
C GLU A 80 16.59 -7.13 -7.70
N SER A 81 15.83 -6.54 -6.77
CA SER A 81 15.75 -5.08 -6.60
C SER A 81 15.41 -4.73 -5.15
N SER A 82 15.78 -3.54 -4.73
CA SER A 82 15.49 -3.05 -3.38
C SER A 82 15.30 -1.54 -3.37
N VAL A 83 14.47 -1.06 -2.45
CA VAL A 83 14.38 0.37 -2.11
C VAL A 83 14.68 0.54 -0.62
N SER A 84 15.28 1.67 -0.27
CA SER A 84 15.60 1.98 1.12
C SER A 84 14.79 3.19 1.59
N LEU A 85 14.19 3.04 2.76
CA LEU A 85 13.54 4.13 3.48
C LEU A 85 14.41 4.47 4.71
N LYS A 86 14.99 5.66 4.72
CA LYS A 86 15.80 6.13 5.84
C LYS A 86 14.91 6.95 6.79
N TYR A 87 14.77 6.48 8.01
CA TYR A 87 14.14 7.27 9.07
C TYR A 87 14.90 8.58 9.30
N ILE A 88 14.20 9.70 9.29
CA ILE A 88 14.74 11.02 9.58
C ILE A 88 14.19 11.54 10.90
N GLY A 89 12.88 11.44 11.13
CA GLY A 89 12.24 11.87 12.34
C GLY A 89 10.77 12.21 12.18
N TYR A 90 10.27 12.90 13.17
CA TYR A 90 8.91 13.43 13.21
C TYR A 90 8.94 14.95 13.35
N ALA A 91 7.95 15.60 12.79
CA ALA A 91 7.71 17.03 13.00
C ALA A 91 6.25 17.27 13.35
N ASP A 92 6.02 18.31 14.16
CA ASP A 92 4.67 18.76 14.50
C ASP A 92 3.96 19.29 13.24
N LEU A 93 2.79 18.77 12.95
CA LEU A 93 1.92 19.30 11.92
C LEU A 93 1.03 20.38 12.52
N LYS A 94 1.56 21.60 12.60
CA LYS A 94 0.84 22.74 13.14
C LYS A 94 -0.46 22.96 12.35
N ASP A 95 -1.54 23.28 13.07
CA ASP A 95 -2.86 23.57 12.49
C ASP A 95 -3.58 22.38 11.83
N SER A 96 -3.14 21.14 12.10
CA SER A 96 -3.87 19.97 11.63
C SER A 96 -5.30 19.92 12.18
N ALA A 97 -6.27 19.81 11.28
CA ALA A 97 -7.67 19.58 11.65
C ALA A 97 -7.87 18.19 12.26
N ASN A 98 -6.99 17.24 11.94
CA ASN A 98 -7.04 15.88 12.47
C ASN A 98 -6.21 15.77 13.75
N GLN A 99 -6.87 15.92 14.88
CA GLN A 99 -6.25 15.85 16.21
C GLN A 99 -5.63 14.48 16.56
N TYR A 100 -5.93 13.43 15.81
CA TYR A 100 -5.35 12.09 16.00
C TYR A 100 -4.13 11.84 15.11
N LYS A 101 -3.79 12.78 14.23
CA LYS A 101 -2.60 12.74 13.37
C LYS A 101 -1.87 14.10 13.42
N PRO A 102 -1.31 14.46 14.59
CA PRO A 102 -0.69 15.76 14.78
C PRO A 102 0.73 15.84 14.25
N TYR A 103 1.33 14.72 13.81
CA TYR A 103 2.73 14.63 13.43
C TYR A 103 2.90 14.23 11.97
N LEU A 104 3.95 14.75 11.36
CA LEU A 104 4.50 14.28 10.10
C LEU A 104 5.61 13.27 10.39
N TYR A 105 5.53 12.09 9.78
CA TYR A 105 6.65 11.15 9.71
C TYR A 105 7.50 11.48 8.50
N ILE A 106 8.78 11.73 8.70
CA ILE A 106 9.72 12.16 7.67
C ILE A 106 10.71 11.04 7.41
N CYS A 107 10.79 10.61 6.17
CA CYS A 107 11.74 9.61 5.72
C CYS A 107 12.44 10.04 4.42
N GLY A 108 13.72 9.72 4.32
CA GLY A 108 14.44 9.78 3.06
C GLY A 108 14.17 8.53 2.25
N VAL A 109 14.11 8.68 0.93
CA VAL A 109 13.84 7.60 -0.01
C VAL A 109 14.93 7.54 -1.06
N THR A 110 15.17 6.36 -1.63
CA THR A 110 16.02 6.20 -2.80
C THR A 110 15.28 6.60 -4.09
N ASP A 111 16.00 6.96 -5.13
CA ASP A 111 15.45 7.48 -6.41
C ASP A 111 14.48 6.52 -7.09
N ASP A 112 14.64 5.23 -6.85
CA ASP A 112 13.85 4.15 -7.44
C ASP A 112 12.65 3.70 -6.57
N VAL A 113 12.30 4.47 -5.54
CA VAL A 113 11.20 4.14 -4.60
C VAL A 113 9.88 3.79 -5.31
N THR A 114 9.59 4.43 -6.43
CA THR A 114 8.37 4.20 -7.22
C THR A 114 8.34 2.85 -7.93
N THR A 115 9.46 2.12 -7.98
CA THR A 115 9.52 0.80 -8.61
C THR A 115 8.90 -0.30 -7.77
N LEU A 116 9.03 -0.20 -6.46
CA LEU A 116 8.53 -1.20 -5.52
C LEU A 116 7.38 -0.68 -4.65
N LEU A 117 7.35 0.60 -4.33
CA LEU A 117 6.30 1.20 -3.51
C LEU A 117 5.27 1.94 -4.38
N PRO A 118 4.00 1.98 -3.97
CA PRO A 118 2.92 2.59 -4.73
C PRO A 118 2.92 4.13 -4.57
N VAL A 119 4.01 4.76 -4.94
CA VAL A 119 4.15 6.22 -4.91
C VAL A 119 3.74 6.80 -6.26
N HIS A 120 2.61 7.50 -6.28
CA HIS A 120 2.09 8.17 -7.46
C HIS A 120 2.21 9.68 -7.32
N ILE A 121 3.01 10.31 -8.17
CA ILE A 121 3.18 11.75 -8.16
C ILE A 121 2.01 12.40 -8.90
N THR A 122 1.16 13.11 -8.17
CA THR A 122 0.01 13.83 -8.74
C THR A 122 0.38 15.22 -9.24
N LYS A 123 1.38 15.86 -8.62
CA LYS A 123 1.89 17.19 -8.98
C LYS A 123 3.38 17.27 -8.68
N GLY A 124 4.11 17.97 -9.54
CA GLY A 124 5.55 18.16 -9.37
C GLY A 124 6.37 16.96 -9.87
N ARG A 125 7.46 16.68 -9.18
CA ARG A 125 8.44 15.63 -9.49
C ARG A 125 9.02 15.03 -8.20
N MET A 126 9.81 13.97 -8.32
CA MET A 126 10.62 13.47 -7.21
C MET A 126 11.64 14.52 -6.75
N PRO A 127 11.96 14.57 -5.43
CA PRO A 127 13.04 15.39 -4.90
C PRO A 127 14.38 15.05 -5.57
N GLU A 128 15.16 16.06 -5.91
CA GLU A 128 16.50 15.89 -6.49
C GLU A 128 17.61 16.17 -5.49
N ASN A 129 17.26 16.72 -4.32
CA ASN A 129 18.22 17.06 -3.28
C ASN A 129 17.55 17.01 -1.87
N ASP A 130 18.38 17.09 -0.84
CA ASP A 130 17.97 16.96 0.56
C ASP A 130 17.10 18.13 1.09
N SER A 131 16.96 19.21 0.31
CA SER A 131 16.11 20.36 0.64
C SER A 131 14.74 20.31 0.00
N GLU A 132 14.44 19.26 -0.76
CA GLU A 132 13.17 19.07 -1.42
C GLU A 132 12.42 17.90 -0.78
N LEU A 133 11.11 18.02 -0.67
CA LEU A 133 10.29 16.96 -0.12
C LEU A 133 8.99 16.77 -0.91
N LEU A 134 8.45 15.56 -0.84
CA LEU A 134 7.11 15.23 -1.28
C LEU A 134 6.17 15.26 -0.08
N LEU A 135 5.01 15.88 -0.27
CA LEU A 135 3.93 15.84 0.69
C LEU A 135 2.79 14.98 0.18
N PRO A 136 2.21 14.13 1.03
CA PRO A 136 1.08 13.31 0.62
C PRO A 136 -0.17 14.18 0.43
N GLU A 137 -0.92 13.94 -0.64
CA GLU A 137 -2.13 14.70 -0.98
C GLU A 137 -3.20 14.67 0.12
N HIS A 138 -3.22 13.60 0.93
CA HIS A 138 -4.18 13.47 2.02
C HIS A 138 -3.99 14.49 3.16
N LEU A 139 -2.87 15.21 3.24
CA LEU A 139 -2.73 16.33 4.18
C LEU A 139 -3.80 17.40 3.97
N ALA A 140 -4.19 17.65 2.72
CA ALA A 140 -5.24 18.61 2.43
C ALA A 140 -6.63 18.10 2.84
N TYR A 141 -6.91 16.81 2.63
CA TYR A 141 -8.23 16.23 2.90
C TYR A 141 -8.42 15.87 4.38
N ASP A 142 -7.41 15.26 5.00
CA ASP A 142 -7.50 14.79 6.37
C ASP A 142 -7.00 15.82 7.38
N GLY A 143 -5.96 16.57 7.05
CA GLY A 143 -5.33 17.57 7.89
C GLY A 143 -5.86 18.99 7.70
N GLY A 144 -6.55 19.25 6.58
CA GLY A 144 -7.04 20.59 6.21
C GLY A 144 -5.90 21.56 5.85
N ILE A 145 -4.68 21.07 5.62
CA ILE A 145 -3.50 21.89 5.33
C ILE A 145 -3.10 21.65 3.86
N ALA A 146 -3.21 22.67 3.05
CA ALA A 146 -2.85 22.61 1.63
C ALA A 146 -1.56 23.40 1.40
N TYR A 147 -0.59 22.75 0.74
CA TYR A 147 0.63 23.37 0.25
C TYR A 147 0.60 23.43 -1.29
N ASN A 148 1.23 24.46 -1.82
CA ASN A 148 1.43 24.58 -3.27
C ASN A 148 2.84 24.10 -3.64
N LEU A 149 3.05 23.81 -4.92
CA LEU A 149 4.38 23.53 -5.43
C LEU A 149 5.31 24.74 -5.21
N ASN A 150 6.50 24.47 -4.72
CA ASN A 150 7.53 25.43 -4.36
C ASN A 150 7.23 26.32 -3.14
N ASP A 151 6.25 25.94 -2.32
CA ASP A 151 6.13 26.54 -0.98
C ASP A 151 7.33 26.10 -0.13
N GLU A 152 7.90 27.03 0.63
CA GLU A 152 8.96 26.74 1.60
C GLU A 152 8.35 26.46 2.96
N ILE A 153 8.75 25.35 3.59
CA ILE A 153 8.31 24.98 4.93
C ILE A 153 9.53 24.71 5.83
N THR A 154 9.45 25.20 7.04
CA THR A 154 10.45 24.86 8.07
C THR A 154 9.80 23.94 9.10
N LEU A 155 10.42 22.80 9.30
CA LEU A 155 9.96 21.75 10.21
C LEU A 155 11.00 21.55 11.32
N ASP A 156 10.53 21.53 12.56
CA ASP A 156 11.35 21.14 13.72
C ASP A 156 11.31 19.61 13.81
N VAL A 157 12.33 18.95 13.31
CA VAL A 157 12.37 17.48 13.18
C VAL A 157 13.08 16.86 14.37
N GLY A 158 12.44 15.91 15.02
CA GLY A 158 12.95 15.23 16.19
C GLY A 158 12.40 13.82 16.36
N GLU A 159 12.52 13.28 17.57
CA GLU A 159 12.06 11.93 17.93
C GLU A 159 10.76 12.02 18.74
N ARG A 160 9.80 11.15 18.43
CA ARG A 160 8.61 10.95 19.26
C ARG A 160 8.97 10.17 20.50
N VAL A 161 8.64 10.70 21.67
CA VAL A 161 8.84 10.01 22.95
C VAL A 161 7.56 10.04 23.77
N ASP A 162 7.33 9.01 24.55
CA ASP A 162 6.26 8.97 25.54
C ASP A 162 6.64 9.74 26.82
N GLU A 163 5.74 9.74 27.81
CA GLU A 163 5.95 10.42 29.11
C GLU A 163 7.11 9.80 29.92
N ASP A 164 7.45 8.55 29.67
CA ASP A 164 8.57 7.85 30.34
C ASP A 164 9.90 8.01 29.57
N GLY A 165 9.88 8.68 28.41
CA GLY A 165 11.05 8.95 27.57
C GLY A 165 11.42 7.80 26.61
N PHE A 166 10.52 6.84 26.38
CA PHE A 166 10.73 5.81 25.37
C PHE A 166 10.47 6.33 23.96
N VAL A 167 11.38 6.06 23.05
CA VAL A 167 11.24 6.44 21.63
C VAL A 167 10.16 5.59 20.96
N LEU A 168 9.20 6.28 20.36
CA LEU A 168 8.07 5.67 19.65
C LEU A 168 8.37 5.57 18.15
N ASP A 169 7.98 4.46 17.55
CA ASP A 169 8.13 4.23 16.11
C ASP A 169 6.84 4.55 15.33
N ASN A 170 6.92 4.46 14.00
CA ASN A 170 5.80 4.74 13.11
C ASN A 170 4.65 3.72 13.18
N ASN A 171 4.87 2.55 13.79
CA ASN A 171 3.84 1.55 14.03
C ASN A 171 3.05 1.83 15.32
N THR A 172 3.56 2.73 16.15
CA THR A 172 2.88 3.13 17.39
C THR A 172 1.85 4.21 17.09
N SER A 173 0.58 3.90 17.32
CA SER A 173 -0.51 4.88 17.22
C SER A 173 -0.27 6.05 18.17
N LEU A 174 -0.93 7.20 17.92
CA LEU A 174 -0.88 8.35 18.82
C LEU A 174 -1.26 7.93 20.25
N LEU A 175 -0.34 8.12 21.17
CA LEU A 175 -0.61 7.95 22.60
C LEU A 175 -1.38 9.18 23.10
N CYS A 176 -2.61 8.98 23.53
CA CYS A 176 -3.45 10.07 23.98
C CYS A 176 -4.39 9.64 25.11
N ASN A 177 -4.72 10.57 25.98
CA ASN A 177 -5.76 10.35 26.98
C ASN A 177 -7.14 10.43 26.32
N LYS A 178 -7.79 9.27 26.14
CA LYS A 178 -9.13 9.19 25.53
C LYS A 178 -10.24 9.64 26.49
N SER A 179 -9.95 9.64 27.79
CA SER A 179 -10.93 9.96 28.85
C SER A 179 -10.98 11.45 29.18
N GLU A 180 -9.90 12.17 28.93
CA GLU A 180 -9.78 13.58 29.20
C GLU A 180 -9.56 14.35 27.91
N LYS A 181 -10.26 15.44 27.78
CA LYS A 181 -10.06 16.39 26.67
C LYS A 181 -9.58 17.73 27.24
N SER A 182 -8.83 18.44 26.45
CA SER A 182 -8.42 19.81 26.78
C SER A 182 -9.66 20.70 26.94
N LYS A 183 -9.51 21.89 27.50
CA LYS A 183 -10.59 22.87 27.67
C LYS A 183 -11.29 23.22 26.36
N ASP A 184 -10.57 23.07 25.25
CA ASP A 184 -11.07 23.29 23.87
C ASP A 184 -11.64 22.02 23.21
N GLY A 185 -11.79 20.94 23.98
CA GLY A 185 -12.33 19.66 23.48
C GLY A 185 -11.36 18.84 22.64
N LYS A 186 -10.09 19.25 22.55
CA LYS A 186 -9.05 18.55 21.79
C LYS A 186 -8.49 17.36 22.57
N VAL A 187 -7.98 16.38 21.84
CA VAL A 187 -7.23 15.24 22.39
C VAL A 187 -5.95 15.75 23.07
N ILE A 188 -5.64 15.20 24.23
CA ILE A 188 -4.40 15.49 24.95
C ILE A 188 -3.40 14.38 24.59
N PRO A 189 -2.31 14.68 23.86
CA PRO A 189 -1.24 13.72 23.61
C PRO A 189 -0.51 13.37 24.91
N LEU A 190 -0.15 12.09 25.06
CA LEU A 190 0.74 11.58 26.12
C LEU A 190 2.16 11.31 25.55
N GLU A 191 2.52 12.06 24.53
CA GLU A 191 3.80 11.97 23.85
C GLU A 191 4.22 13.35 23.33
N THR A 192 5.51 13.52 23.11
CA THR A 192 6.09 14.79 22.64
C THR A 192 7.18 14.52 21.61
N ILE A 193 7.54 15.54 20.81
CA ILE A 193 8.72 15.49 19.96
C ILE A 193 9.89 16.16 20.72
N THR A 194 11.00 15.45 20.83
CA THR A 194 12.22 15.88 21.51
C THR A 194 13.40 15.91 20.56
N ASN A 195 14.51 16.53 21.00
CA ASN A 195 15.76 16.63 20.21
C ASN A 195 15.54 17.25 18.82
N THR A 196 14.69 18.29 18.76
CA THR A 196 14.32 18.89 17.47
C THR A 196 15.46 19.70 16.85
N GLU A 197 15.65 19.49 15.54
CA GLU A 197 16.51 20.31 14.70
C GLU A 197 15.67 20.94 13.58
N PRO A 198 15.82 22.26 13.33
CA PRO A 198 15.10 22.92 12.24
C PRO A 198 15.64 22.43 10.89
N LYS A 199 14.74 22.07 9.98
CA LYS A 199 15.03 21.72 8.58
C LYS A 199 14.12 22.56 7.69
N THR A 200 14.73 23.18 6.69
CA THR A 200 14.03 24.02 5.69
C THR A 200 14.26 23.42 4.32
#